data_da923c53942cf6e2373d9d0facaf20d3
#
_entry.id   da923c53942cf6e2373d9d0facaf20d3
#
_cell.length_a   1.000
_cell.length_b   1.000
_cell.length_c   1.000
_cell.angle_alpha   90.00
_cell.angle_beta   90.00
_cell.angle_gamma   90.00
#
_symmetry.space_group_name_H-M   'P 1'
#
loop_
_entity.id
_entity.type
_entity.pdbx_description
1 polymer ?
#
loop_
_entity_poly.entity_id
_entity_poly.type
_entity_poly.pdbx_seq_one_letter_code
_entity_poly.pdbx_strand_id
1 'polypeptide(L)'
;MMNLTATPRGEVAIRDLSKSFQINGRRLDVLSQLSLEIRPGECLAIVGASGSGKTTLLRVLAGLEAADDGEVLIDGRPVHGVGSERAVIFQEPRLLPWLTVLDNISFGLEVRGERHVYARRTARRYLSLVGLDDFADAFPRQLSGGMAQRVGIARALAVQPEILLLDEPFGALDAMTKITMQDELFRIWREENVTMVMVTHDIEEAIFLADRVLVLPKARGGGVKLIDIDLPRPRDRSASGFVRQREALLREFGLH
;
A
#
# COMPACT_ATOMS: atom_id res chain seq x y z
N MET A 1 37.11 -8.27 4.71
CA MET A 1 35.72 -8.61 5.05
C MET A 1 34.84 -8.10 3.93
N MET A 2 34.38 -8.97 3.03
CA MET A 2 33.45 -8.62 1.95
C MET A 2 32.13 -8.23 2.60
N ASN A 3 31.73 -6.96 2.48
CA ASN A 3 30.35 -6.56 2.73
C ASN A 3 29.48 -7.30 1.69
N LEU A 4 28.83 -8.34 2.11
CA LEU A 4 27.69 -8.90 1.40
C LEU A 4 26.59 -7.84 1.46
N THR A 5 26.51 -6.98 0.45
CA THR A 5 25.34 -6.14 0.22
C THR A 5 24.16 -7.10 0.07
N ALA A 6 23.30 -7.15 1.07
CA ALA A 6 22.08 -7.93 1.00
C ALA A 6 21.34 -7.53 -0.29
N THR A 7 20.99 -8.51 -1.12
CA THR A 7 20.18 -8.24 -2.32
C THR A 7 18.91 -7.51 -1.89
N PRO A 8 18.58 -6.37 -2.53
CA PRO A 8 17.34 -5.68 -2.22
C PRO A 8 16.16 -6.65 -2.35
N ARG A 9 15.25 -6.64 -1.37
CA ARG A 9 14.06 -7.50 -1.36
C ARG A 9 12.81 -6.69 -1.64
N GLY A 10 11.75 -7.39 -2.08
CA GLY A 10 10.47 -6.78 -2.38
C GLY A 10 10.34 -6.33 -3.83
N GLU A 11 11.07 -6.94 -4.77
CA GLU A 11 10.78 -6.80 -6.19
C GLU A 11 9.44 -7.47 -6.51
N VAL A 12 8.58 -6.79 -7.29
CA VAL A 12 7.33 -7.36 -7.78
C VAL A 12 7.34 -7.37 -9.30
N ALA A 13 7.17 -8.54 -9.90
CA ALA A 13 6.96 -8.69 -11.34
C ALA A 13 5.55 -9.23 -11.62
N ILE A 14 4.80 -8.50 -12.43
CA ILE A 14 3.49 -8.90 -12.92
C ILE A 14 3.66 -9.23 -14.41
N ARG A 15 3.22 -10.42 -14.84
CA ARG A 15 3.36 -10.90 -16.21
C ARG A 15 2.01 -11.32 -16.76
N ASP A 16 1.54 -10.63 -17.81
CA ASP A 16 0.33 -10.90 -18.58
C ASP A 16 -0.92 -11.19 -17.74
N LEU A 17 -1.00 -10.52 -16.58
CA LEU A 17 -2.02 -10.73 -15.57
C LEU A 17 -3.40 -10.39 -16.09
N SER A 18 -4.31 -11.36 -16.05
CA SER A 18 -5.71 -11.19 -16.41
C SER A 18 -6.63 -11.65 -15.30
N LYS A 19 -7.73 -10.90 -15.09
CA LYS A 19 -8.76 -11.22 -14.10
C LYS A 19 -10.13 -10.82 -14.57
N SER A 20 -11.09 -11.74 -14.44
CA SER A 20 -12.49 -11.53 -14.74
C SER A 20 -13.40 -12.00 -13.59
N PHE A 21 -14.62 -11.54 -13.57
CA PHE A 21 -15.67 -11.97 -12.67
C PHE A 21 -16.94 -12.33 -13.42
N GLN A 22 -17.72 -13.26 -12.88
CA GLN A 22 -19.06 -13.57 -13.36
C GLN A 22 -20.09 -12.75 -12.58
N ILE A 23 -20.80 -11.83 -13.24
CA ILE A 23 -21.84 -11.00 -12.63
C ILE A 23 -23.13 -11.19 -13.42
N ASN A 24 -24.18 -11.72 -12.80
CA ASN A 24 -25.48 -11.98 -13.44
C ASN A 24 -25.34 -12.79 -14.76
N GLY A 25 -24.49 -13.81 -14.78
CA GLY A 25 -24.23 -14.66 -15.94
C GLY A 25 -23.41 -14.02 -17.06
N ARG A 26 -22.91 -12.80 -16.86
CA ARG A 26 -22.03 -12.12 -17.82
C ARG A 26 -20.60 -12.06 -17.29
N ARG A 27 -19.65 -12.36 -18.18
CA ARG A 27 -18.22 -12.19 -17.88
C ARG A 27 -17.86 -10.71 -17.88
N LEU A 28 -17.19 -10.27 -16.82
CA LEU A 28 -16.69 -8.94 -16.62
C LEU A 28 -15.16 -8.99 -16.55
N ASP A 29 -14.46 -8.69 -17.63
CA ASP A 29 -13.01 -8.58 -17.63
C ASP A 29 -12.61 -7.30 -16.89
N VAL A 30 -11.79 -7.44 -15.84
CA VAL A 30 -11.37 -6.33 -14.96
C VAL A 30 -9.91 -5.97 -15.20
N LEU A 31 -9.05 -6.97 -15.38
CA LEU A 31 -7.65 -6.80 -15.76
C LEU A 31 -7.40 -7.63 -17.02
N SER A 32 -6.64 -7.09 -17.98
CA SER A 32 -6.32 -7.76 -19.26
C SER A 32 -4.83 -7.61 -19.56
N GLN A 33 -4.10 -8.71 -19.54
CA GLN A 33 -2.69 -8.82 -19.95
C GLN A 33 -1.79 -7.71 -19.34
N LEU A 34 -2.00 -7.40 -18.06
CA LEU A 34 -1.21 -6.40 -17.34
C LEU A 34 0.19 -6.95 -17.06
N SER A 35 1.21 -6.26 -17.57
CA SER A 35 2.61 -6.54 -17.24
C SER A 35 3.27 -5.30 -16.66
N LEU A 36 3.96 -5.46 -15.52
CA LEU A 36 4.57 -4.38 -14.77
C LEU A 36 5.67 -4.92 -13.85
N GLU A 37 6.76 -4.17 -13.71
CA GLU A 37 7.80 -4.41 -12.72
C GLU A 37 7.82 -3.27 -11.69
N ILE A 38 7.91 -3.61 -10.40
CA ILE A 38 8.05 -2.68 -9.27
C ILE A 38 9.38 -3.00 -8.60
N ARG A 39 10.23 -1.99 -8.48
CA ARG A 39 11.58 -2.14 -7.94
C ARG A 39 11.55 -2.27 -6.41
N PRO A 40 12.51 -2.97 -5.80
CA PRO A 40 12.67 -2.98 -4.35
C PRO A 40 12.73 -1.56 -3.77
N GLY A 41 11.96 -1.31 -2.72
CA GLY A 41 11.89 -0.02 -2.04
C GLY A 41 11.16 1.10 -2.80
N GLU A 42 10.62 0.79 -3.99
CA GLU A 42 9.82 1.74 -4.78
C GLU A 42 8.44 1.95 -4.17
N CYS A 43 7.91 3.17 -4.29
CA CYS A 43 6.50 3.47 -4.06
C CYS A 43 5.77 3.60 -5.41
N LEU A 44 4.85 2.68 -5.68
CA LEU A 44 3.95 2.73 -6.83
C LEU A 44 2.55 3.15 -6.37
N ALA A 45 1.97 4.19 -6.97
CA ALA A 45 0.56 4.49 -6.80
C ALA A 45 -0.24 3.93 -7.99
N ILE A 46 -1.39 3.32 -7.69
CA ILE A 46 -2.36 2.85 -8.68
C ILE A 46 -3.56 3.78 -8.62
N VAL A 47 -3.81 4.49 -9.72
CA VAL A 47 -4.92 5.42 -9.85
C VAL A 47 -5.86 5.01 -10.98
N GLY A 48 -7.10 5.46 -10.93
CA GLY A 48 -8.09 5.11 -11.96
C GLY A 48 -9.50 5.41 -11.48
N ALA A 49 -10.45 5.44 -12.40
CA ALA A 49 -11.86 5.63 -12.08
C ALA A 49 -12.41 4.51 -11.18
N SER A 50 -13.55 4.75 -10.53
CA SER A 50 -14.24 3.68 -9.80
C SER A 50 -14.56 2.52 -10.76
N GLY A 51 -14.30 1.28 -10.30
CA GLY A 51 -14.49 0.07 -11.12
C GLY A 51 -13.39 -0.22 -12.14
N SER A 52 -12.28 0.51 -12.18
CA SER A 52 -11.16 0.25 -13.12
C SER A 52 -10.28 -0.95 -12.74
N GLY A 53 -10.54 -1.62 -11.61
CA GLY A 53 -9.78 -2.81 -11.19
C GLY A 53 -8.66 -2.57 -10.18
N LYS A 54 -8.48 -1.36 -9.63
CA LYS A 54 -7.43 -1.03 -8.66
C LYS A 54 -7.39 -1.98 -7.46
N THR A 55 -8.52 -2.09 -6.75
CA THR A 55 -8.63 -2.99 -5.60
C THR A 55 -8.48 -4.47 -5.99
N THR A 56 -8.93 -4.84 -7.20
CA THR A 56 -8.71 -6.21 -7.73
C THR A 56 -7.23 -6.49 -7.92
N LEU A 57 -6.50 -5.57 -8.56
CA LEU A 57 -5.05 -5.69 -8.73
C LEU A 57 -4.34 -5.80 -7.36
N LEU A 58 -4.70 -4.92 -6.43
CA LEU A 58 -4.14 -4.97 -5.07
C LEU A 58 -4.42 -6.31 -4.37
N ARG A 59 -5.64 -6.86 -4.51
CA ARG A 59 -6.00 -8.17 -3.94
C ARG A 59 -5.24 -9.32 -4.56
N VAL A 60 -4.98 -9.27 -5.87
CA VAL A 60 -4.14 -10.28 -6.54
C VAL A 60 -2.70 -10.19 -6.02
N LEU A 61 -2.13 -8.98 -5.92
CA LEU A 61 -0.81 -8.77 -5.31
C LEU A 61 -0.75 -9.28 -3.86
N ALA A 62 -1.81 -9.10 -3.11
CA ALA A 62 -1.93 -9.58 -1.72
C ALA A 62 -2.08 -11.12 -1.63
N GLY A 63 -2.40 -11.79 -2.73
CA GLY A 63 -2.75 -13.22 -2.74
C GLY A 63 -4.13 -13.50 -2.14
N LEU A 64 -4.99 -12.48 -2.04
CA LEU A 64 -6.37 -12.60 -1.59
C LEU A 64 -7.34 -12.96 -2.72
N GLU A 65 -6.88 -12.82 -3.96
CA GLU A 65 -7.61 -13.13 -5.17
C GLU A 65 -6.66 -13.82 -6.15
N ALA A 66 -7.08 -14.91 -6.77
CA ALA A 66 -6.29 -15.59 -7.78
C ALA A 66 -6.44 -14.90 -9.15
N ALA A 67 -5.38 -14.81 -9.93
CA ALA A 67 -5.44 -14.44 -11.34
C ALA A 67 -6.15 -15.54 -12.14
N ASP A 68 -6.79 -15.17 -13.26
CA ASP A 68 -7.35 -16.12 -14.19
C ASP A 68 -6.29 -16.58 -15.20
N ASP A 69 -5.35 -15.68 -15.54
CA ASP A 69 -4.20 -15.94 -16.41
C ASP A 69 -3.03 -15.02 -16.05
N GLY A 70 -1.80 -15.41 -16.44
CA GLY A 70 -0.59 -14.71 -16.04
C GLY A 70 -0.16 -15.01 -14.61
N GLU A 71 0.84 -14.28 -14.14
CA GLU A 71 1.42 -14.53 -12.80
C GLU A 71 1.89 -13.23 -12.12
N VAL A 72 1.97 -13.30 -10.80
CA VAL A 72 2.68 -12.32 -9.96
C VAL A 72 3.85 -13.03 -9.31
N LEU A 73 5.03 -12.43 -9.40
CA LEU A 73 6.25 -12.91 -8.76
C LEU A 73 6.70 -11.87 -7.72
N ILE A 74 7.17 -12.34 -6.57
CA ILE A 74 7.85 -11.53 -5.54
C ILE A 74 9.23 -12.12 -5.35
N ASP A 75 10.27 -11.32 -5.59
CA ASP A 75 11.67 -11.78 -5.61
C ASP A 75 11.85 -13.08 -6.42
N GLY A 76 11.20 -13.12 -7.61
CA GLY A 76 11.22 -14.25 -8.53
C GLY A 76 10.39 -15.46 -8.10
N ARG A 77 9.63 -15.40 -6.99
CA ARG A 77 8.78 -16.50 -6.49
C ARG A 77 7.32 -16.24 -6.78
N PRO A 78 6.57 -17.21 -7.36
CA PRO A 78 5.16 -17.03 -7.64
C PRO A 78 4.33 -16.79 -6.37
N VAL A 79 3.38 -15.88 -6.46
CA VAL A 79 2.42 -15.60 -5.41
C VAL A 79 1.31 -16.64 -5.41
N HIS A 80 1.26 -17.47 -4.37
CA HIS A 80 0.20 -18.44 -4.13
C HIS A 80 -0.50 -18.16 -2.79
N GLY A 81 -1.62 -17.44 -2.81
CA GLY A 81 -2.34 -17.08 -1.60
C GLY A 81 -1.61 -16.03 -0.74
N VAL A 82 -2.03 -15.90 0.52
CA VAL A 82 -1.45 -14.93 1.46
C VAL A 82 -0.04 -15.35 1.89
N GLY A 83 0.86 -14.37 2.01
CA GLY A 83 2.25 -14.61 2.38
C GLY A 83 2.73 -13.67 3.48
N SER A 84 3.80 -14.07 4.15
CA SER A 84 4.37 -13.31 5.26
C SER A 84 5.24 -12.13 4.81
N GLU A 85 5.68 -12.14 3.57
CA GLU A 85 6.46 -11.09 2.92
C GLU A 85 5.61 -9.87 2.56
N ARG A 86 4.28 -9.95 2.70
CA ARG A 86 3.33 -8.88 2.37
C ARG A 86 2.47 -8.52 3.56
N ALA A 87 2.16 -7.22 3.69
CA ALA A 87 1.13 -6.75 4.61
C ALA A 87 0.16 -5.82 3.88
N VAL A 88 -1.12 -5.86 4.28
CA VAL A 88 -2.17 -5.05 3.68
C VAL A 88 -2.71 -4.07 4.73
N ILE A 89 -2.78 -2.80 4.36
CA ILE A 89 -3.48 -1.74 5.08
C ILE A 89 -4.76 -1.43 4.30
N PHE A 90 -5.90 -1.69 4.92
CA PHE A 90 -7.20 -1.40 4.33
C PHE A 90 -7.63 0.05 4.64
N GLN A 91 -8.57 0.56 3.88
CA GLN A 91 -9.19 1.87 4.08
C GLN A 91 -9.69 2.05 5.53
N GLU A 92 -10.35 1.02 6.07
CA GLU A 92 -10.65 0.93 7.50
C GLU A 92 -9.54 0.15 8.21
N PRO A 93 -9.00 0.62 9.35
CA PRO A 93 -7.86 -0.03 10.02
C PRO A 93 -8.16 -1.43 10.54
N ARG A 94 -9.43 -1.83 10.66
CA ARG A 94 -9.89 -3.18 11.07
C ARG A 94 -9.12 -3.69 12.28
N LEU A 95 -9.01 -2.85 13.30
CA LEU A 95 -8.40 -3.24 14.56
C LEU A 95 -9.28 -4.27 15.27
N LEU A 96 -8.65 -5.21 15.98
CA LEU A 96 -9.33 -6.20 16.80
C LEU A 96 -9.89 -5.50 18.05
N PRO A 97 -11.21 -5.34 18.20
CA PRO A 97 -11.80 -4.44 19.20
C PRO A 97 -11.63 -4.93 20.64
N TRP A 98 -11.32 -6.20 20.83
CA TRP A 98 -11.07 -6.84 22.14
C TRP A 98 -9.60 -6.82 22.56
N LEU A 99 -8.68 -6.37 21.71
CA LEU A 99 -7.26 -6.22 22.00
C LEU A 99 -6.91 -4.77 22.27
N THR A 100 -5.92 -4.56 23.11
CA THR A 100 -5.30 -3.24 23.29
C THR A 100 -4.58 -2.79 22.00
N VAL A 101 -4.17 -1.53 21.92
CA VAL A 101 -3.34 -1.00 20.83
C VAL A 101 -2.06 -1.81 20.69
N LEU A 102 -1.34 -2.03 21.79
CA LEU A 102 -0.09 -2.78 21.78
C LEU A 102 -0.31 -4.24 21.34
N ASP A 103 -1.39 -4.87 21.81
CA ASP A 103 -1.71 -6.24 21.44
C ASP A 103 -2.19 -6.35 19.99
N ASN A 104 -2.88 -5.33 19.45
CA ASN A 104 -3.17 -5.25 18.01
C ASN A 104 -1.90 -5.24 17.16
N ILE A 105 -0.88 -4.50 17.59
CA ILE A 105 0.38 -4.40 16.85
C ILE A 105 1.18 -5.71 16.97
N SER A 106 1.22 -6.35 18.15
CA SER A 106 1.95 -7.60 18.36
C SER A 106 1.26 -8.83 17.74
N PHE A 107 -0.05 -8.76 17.48
CA PHE A 107 -0.88 -9.88 17.08
C PHE A 107 -0.31 -10.69 15.91
N GLY A 108 0.13 -10.03 14.84
CA GLY A 108 0.67 -10.71 13.66
C GLY A 108 1.95 -11.51 13.94
N LEU A 109 2.80 -11.01 14.85
CA LEU A 109 4.02 -11.70 15.29
C LEU A 109 3.67 -12.93 16.14
N GLU A 110 2.69 -12.80 17.04
CA GLU A 110 2.25 -13.90 17.90
C GLU A 110 1.60 -15.04 17.08
N VAL A 111 0.79 -14.70 16.08
CA VAL A 111 0.22 -15.68 15.13
C VAL A 111 1.30 -16.42 14.34
N ARG A 112 2.44 -15.77 14.06
CA ARG A 112 3.61 -16.41 13.43
C ARG A 112 4.42 -17.29 14.39
N GLY A 113 4.02 -17.39 15.66
CA GLY A 113 4.70 -18.18 16.68
C GLY A 113 5.89 -17.51 17.33
N GLU A 114 6.06 -16.19 17.14
CA GLU A 114 7.10 -15.44 17.82
C GLU A 114 6.87 -15.42 19.34
N ARG A 115 7.96 -15.44 20.10
CA ARG A 115 7.88 -15.39 21.58
C ARG A 115 7.22 -14.08 22.01
N HIS A 116 6.25 -14.15 22.89
CA HIS A 116 5.47 -12.99 23.39
C HIS A 116 6.34 -11.79 23.79
N VAL A 117 7.46 -12.03 24.49
CA VAL A 117 8.40 -10.96 24.90
C VAL A 117 9.00 -10.25 23.68
N TYR A 118 9.34 -11.00 22.63
CA TYR A 118 9.88 -10.44 21.39
C TYR A 118 8.79 -9.67 20.64
N ALA A 119 7.60 -10.25 20.49
CA ALA A 119 6.47 -9.64 19.80
C ALA A 119 6.07 -8.29 20.44
N ARG A 120 5.96 -8.24 21.77
CA ARG A 120 5.67 -6.99 22.50
C ARG A 120 6.78 -5.95 22.41
N ARG A 121 8.05 -6.36 22.43
CA ARG A 121 9.17 -5.43 22.25
C ARG A 121 9.15 -4.81 20.86
N THR A 122 8.91 -5.62 19.81
CA THR A 122 8.77 -5.16 18.43
C THR A 122 7.55 -4.24 18.29
N ALA A 123 6.42 -4.63 18.86
CA ALA A 123 5.20 -3.80 18.86
C ALA A 123 5.41 -2.43 19.51
N ARG A 124 6.16 -2.34 20.62
CA ARG A 124 6.51 -1.06 21.26
C ARG A 124 7.34 -0.17 20.33
N ARG A 125 8.33 -0.73 19.62
CA ARG A 125 9.12 0.03 18.63
C ARG A 125 8.21 0.69 17.58
N TYR A 126 7.28 -0.07 17.00
CA TYR A 126 6.37 0.46 15.98
C TYR A 126 5.29 1.37 16.55
N LEU A 127 4.88 1.17 17.81
CA LEU A 127 4.00 2.09 18.52
C LEU A 127 4.65 3.46 18.69
N SER A 128 5.94 3.49 19.11
CA SER A 128 6.73 4.72 19.20
C SER A 128 6.96 5.37 17.83
N LEU A 129 7.20 4.54 16.78
CA LEU A 129 7.38 5.03 15.40
C LEU A 129 6.18 5.85 14.92
N VAL A 130 4.95 5.45 15.32
CA VAL A 130 3.70 6.14 14.95
C VAL A 130 3.25 7.17 16.00
N GLY A 131 4.06 7.46 17.02
CA GLY A 131 3.82 8.49 18.03
C GLY A 131 2.62 8.22 18.93
N LEU A 132 2.39 6.97 19.34
CA LEU A 132 1.24 6.56 20.15
C LEU A 132 1.63 5.84 21.45
N ASP A 133 2.81 6.12 22.04
CA ASP A 133 3.33 5.45 23.23
C ASP A 133 2.36 5.49 24.41
N ASP A 134 1.69 6.63 24.63
CA ASP A 134 0.74 6.84 25.72
C ASP A 134 -0.57 6.05 25.56
N PHE A 135 -0.79 5.45 24.39
CA PHE A 135 -2.01 4.71 24.05
C PHE A 135 -1.81 3.19 24.01
N ALA A 136 -0.68 2.67 24.52
CA ALA A 136 -0.35 1.25 24.48
C ALA A 136 -1.46 0.34 25.01
N ASP A 137 -2.05 0.72 26.14
CA ASP A 137 -3.09 -0.04 26.84
C ASP A 137 -4.53 0.40 26.48
N ALA A 138 -4.68 1.38 25.57
CA ALA A 138 -5.99 1.81 25.09
C ALA A 138 -6.61 0.75 24.16
N PHE A 139 -7.94 0.74 24.10
CA PHE A 139 -8.70 -0.10 23.16
C PHE A 139 -9.08 0.72 21.91
N PRO A 140 -9.33 0.06 20.75
CA PRO A 140 -9.68 0.74 19.49
C PRO A 140 -10.81 1.77 19.61
N ARG A 141 -11.82 1.53 20.45
CA ARG A 141 -12.96 2.45 20.69
C ARG A 141 -12.56 3.78 21.34
N GLN A 142 -11.36 3.88 21.89
CA GLN A 142 -10.81 5.07 22.56
C GLN A 142 -9.95 5.93 21.64
N LEU A 143 -9.76 5.49 20.38
CA LEU A 143 -8.90 6.15 19.41
C LEU A 143 -9.71 7.03 18.45
N SER A 144 -9.11 8.13 18.00
CA SER A 144 -9.60 8.84 16.81
C SER A 144 -9.36 8.00 15.53
N GLY A 145 -10.04 8.33 14.43
CA GLY A 145 -9.83 7.64 13.15
C GLY A 145 -8.37 7.67 12.69
N GLY A 146 -7.69 8.81 12.81
CA GLY A 146 -6.27 8.95 12.47
C GLY A 146 -5.36 8.14 13.40
N MET A 147 -5.65 8.05 14.71
CA MET A 147 -4.92 7.19 15.64
C MET A 147 -5.10 5.71 15.28
N ALA A 148 -6.33 5.28 15.01
CA ALA A 148 -6.64 3.91 14.61
C ALA A 148 -5.90 3.54 13.31
N GLN A 149 -5.82 4.46 12.33
CA GLN A 149 -5.08 4.26 11.10
C GLN A 149 -3.58 4.10 11.36
N ARG A 150 -2.98 4.93 12.22
CA ARG A 150 -1.58 4.78 12.64
C ARG A 150 -1.30 3.44 13.32
N VAL A 151 -2.20 2.96 14.17
CA VAL A 151 -2.11 1.61 14.76
C VAL A 151 -2.17 0.53 13.67
N GLY A 152 -3.03 0.68 12.67
CA GLY A 152 -3.12 -0.22 11.50
C GLY A 152 -1.81 -0.29 10.72
N ILE A 153 -1.17 0.86 10.50
CA ILE A 153 0.16 0.97 9.86
C ILE A 153 1.22 0.26 10.74
N ALA A 154 1.28 0.58 12.03
CA ALA A 154 2.21 -0.03 12.96
C ALA A 154 2.05 -1.57 13.02
N ARG A 155 0.81 -2.08 13.03
CA ARG A 155 0.51 -3.52 12.97
C ARG A 155 1.02 -4.17 11.70
N ALA A 156 0.83 -3.52 10.56
CA ALA A 156 1.29 -4.02 9.27
C ALA A 156 2.81 -4.06 9.18
N LEU A 157 3.51 -3.05 9.72
CA LEU A 157 4.96 -2.96 9.71
C LEU A 157 5.63 -3.86 10.76
N ALA A 158 4.95 -4.14 11.89
CA ALA A 158 5.51 -4.96 12.98
C ALA A 158 5.91 -6.36 12.51
N VAL A 159 5.24 -6.90 11.51
CA VAL A 159 5.57 -8.19 10.90
C VAL A 159 6.72 -8.12 9.91
N GLN A 160 7.33 -6.95 9.73
CA GLN A 160 8.49 -6.68 8.86
C GLN A 160 8.28 -7.21 7.43
N PRO A 161 7.23 -6.74 6.74
CA PRO A 161 6.95 -7.17 5.37
C PRO A 161 8.01 -6.62 4.40
N GLU A 162 8.23 -7.31 3.28
CA GLU A 162 9.03 -6.82 2.16
C GLU A 162 8.20 -5.87 1.27
N ILE A 163 6.85 -6.07 1.27
CA ILE A 163 5.91 -5.29 0.47
C ILE A 163 4.74 -4.83 1.35
N LEU A 164 4.45 -3.53 1.28
CA LEU A 164 3.30 -2.89 1.92
C LEU A 164 2.26 -2.53 0.87
N LEU A 165 1.06 -3.10 0.98
CA LEU A 165 -0.07 -2.87 0.09
C LEU A 165 -1.11 -1.99 0.80
N LEU A 166 -1.52 -0.87 0.19
CA LEU A 166 -2.43 0.09 0.81
C LEU A 166 -3.66 0.29 -0.09
N ASP A 167 -4.84 0.04 0.44
CA ASP A 167 -6.12 0.24 -0.26
C ASP A 167 -6.79 1.50 0.27
N GLU A 168 -6.66 2.63 -0.43
CA GLU A 168 -7.20 3.95 -0.09
C GLU A 168 -6.93 4.37 1.38
N PRO A 169 -5.66 4.37 1.83
CA PRO A 169 -5.31 4.44 3.25
C PRO A 169 -5.74 5.74 3.94
N PHE A 170 -6.10 6.78 3.19
CA PHE A 170 -6.48 8.09 3.71
C PHE A 170 -7.93 8.49 3.38
N GLY A 171 -8.71 7.59 2.74
CA GLY A 171 -10.04 7.91 2.24
C GLY A 171 -11.08 8.27 3.30
N ALA A 172 -10.87 7.84 4.55
CA ALA A 172 -11.78 8.11 5.68
C ALA A 172 -11.32 9.28 6.57
N LEU A 173 -10.21 9.97 6.24
CA LEU A 173 -9.62 11.02 7.06
C LEU A 173 -10.07 12.41 6.60
N ASP A 174 -10.19 13.33 7.55
CA ASP A 174 -10.33 14.76 7.25
C ASP A 174 -9.05 15.32 6.62
N ALA A 175 -9.16 16.48 5.95
CA ALA A 175 -8.07 17.04 5.15
C ALA A 175 -6.78 17.31 5.96
N MET A 176 -6.87 17.78 7.20
CA MET A 176 -5.69 18.08 8.02
C MET A 176 -5.01 16.81 8.51
N THR A 177 -5.80 15.86 9.02
CA THR A 177 -5.31 14.53 9.43
C THR A 177 -4.68 13.79 8.25
N LYS A 178 -5.27 13.90 7.06
CA LYS A 178 -4.77 13.29 5.83
C LYS A 178 -3.35 13.78 5.48
N ILE A 179 -3.12 15.11 5.49
CA ILE A 179 -1.79 15.68 5.21
C ILE A 179 -0.77 15.15 6.21
N THR A 180 -1.07 15.22 7.51
CA THR A 180 -0.18 14.71 8.56
C THR A 180 0.12 13.22 8.39
N MET A 181 -0.88 12.42 8.03
CA MET A 181 -0.71 10.97 7.82
C MET A 181 0.10 10.64 6.57
N GLN A 182 0.01 11.45 5.51
CA GLN A 182 0.82 11.28 4.32
C GLN A 182 2.31 11.56 4.61
N ASP A 183 2.60 12.62 5.36
CA ASP A 183 3.96 12.94 5.79
C ASP A 183 4.54 11.84 6.68
N GLU A 184 3.74 11.31 7.61
CA GLU A 184 4.11 10.23 8.51
C GLU A 184 4.36 8.92 7.74
N LEU A 185 3.46 8.54 6.82
CA LEU A 185 3.64 7.35 5.98
C LEU A 185 4.89 7.47 5.12
N PHE A 186 5.15 8.66 4.56
CA PHE A 186 6.37 8.91 3.79
C PHE A 186 7.62 8.71 4.63
N ARG A 187 7.66 9.26 5.86
CA ARG A 187 8.78 9.10 6.79
C ARG A 187 9.01 7.62 7.10
N ILE A 188 7.95 6.90 7.48
CA ILE A 188 7.99 5.48 7.83
C ILE A 188 8.50 4.63 6.64
N TRP A 189 7.93 4.86 5.44
CA TRP A 189 8.34 4.16 4.23
C TRP A 189 9.84 4.32 3.95
N ARG A 190 10.36 5.55 4.11
CA ARG A 190 11.79 5.83 3.92
C ARG A 190 12.67 5.17 4.96
N GLU A 191 12.23 5.12 6.21
CA GLU A 191 12.99 4.49 7.32
C GLU A 191 13.02 2.97 7.20
N GLU A 192 11.91 2.34 6.86
CA GLU A 192 11.80 0.88 6.78
C GLU A 192 12.24 0.31 5.41
N ASN A 193 12.42 1.16 4.39
CA ASN A 193 12.87 0.80 3.03
C ASN A 193 12.07 -0.37 2.42
N VAL A 194 10.76 -0.38 2.63
CA VAL A 194 9.82 -1.39 2.14
C VAL A 194 9.28 -1.00 0.77
N THR A 195 9.04 -1.97 -0.12
CA THR A 195 8.32 -1.70 -1.38
C THR A 195 6.87 -1.38 -1.07
N MET A 196 6.34 -0.30 -1.62
CA MET A 196 4.99 0.17 -1.33
C MET A 196 4.13 0.24 -2.59
N VAL A 197 2.95 -0.37 -2.54
CA VAL A 197 1.94 -0.25 -3.59
C VAL A 197 0.67 0.32 -2.98
N MET A 198 0.27 1.50 -3.43
CA MET A 198 -0.87 2.24 -2.90
C MET A 198 -1.95 2.42 -3.97
N VAL A 199 -3.17 2.03 -3.64
CA VAL A 199 -4.37 2.39 -4.41
C VAL A 199 -4.94 3.68 -3.85
N THR A 200 -5.19 4.65 -4.73
CA THR A 200 -5.87 5.89 -4.37
C THR A 200 -6.69 6.43 -5.55
N HIS A 201 -7.70 7.20 -5.26
CA HIS A 201 -8.43 8.03 -6.24
C HIS A 201 -7.97 9.49 -6.22
N ASP A 202 -7.07 9.85 -5.31
CA ASP A 202 -6.54 11.19 -5.16
C ASP A 202 -5.19 11.33 -5.89
N ILE A 203 -5.18 12.16 -6.92
CA ILE A 203 -4.00 12.41 -7.74
C ILE A 203 -2.88 13.11 -6.96
N GLU A 204 -3.23 14.00 -6.03
CA GLU A 204 -2.23 14.70 -5.22
C GLU A 204 -1.53 13.74 -4.25
N GLU A 205 -2.25 12.76 -3.67
CA GLU A 205 -1.64 11.68 -2.90
C GLU A 205 -0.64 10.88 -3.73
N ALA A 206 -1.06 10.48 -4.93
CA ALA A 206 -0.22 9.71 -5.83
C ALA A 206 1.07 10.47 -6.17
N ILE A 207 0.96 11.76 -6.55
CA ILE A 207 2.12 12.59 -6.83
C ILE A 207 2.99 12.82 -5.58
N PHE A 208 2.38 12.98 -4.41
CA PHE A 208 3.14 13.27 -3.19
C PHE A 208 3.98 12.07 -2.73
N LEU A 209 3.43 10.86 -2.78
CA LEU A 209 4.05 9.66 -2.22
C LEU A 209 4.82 8.82 -3.24
N ALA A 210 4.28 8.65 -4.45
CA ALA A 210 4.80 7.64 -5.37
C ALA A 210 6.04 8.07 -6.16
N ASP A 211 6.86 7.10 -6.54
CA ASP A 211 7.93 7.27 -7.53
C ASP A 211 7.38 7.11 -8.95
N ARG A 212 6.40 6.21 -9.12
CA ARG A 212 5.64 6.02 -10.36
C ARG A 212 4.16 5.90 -10.09
N VAL A 213 3.36 6.29 -11.08
CA VAL A 213 1.90 6.19 -11.04
C VAL A 213 1.43 5.30 -12.19
N LEU A 214 0.74 4.21 -11.84
CA LEU A 214 0.03 3.36 -12.78
C LEU A 214 -1.40 3.88 -12.94
N VAL A 215 -1.74 4.34 -14.14
CA VAL A 215 -3.10 4.79 -14.49
C VAL A 215 -3.85 3.62 -15.11
N LEU A 216 -4.88 3.13 -14.43
CA LEU A 216 -5.78 2.12 -14.96
C LEU A 216 -6.91 2.78 -15.76
N PRO A 217 -7.16 2.36 -17.01
CA PRO A 217 -8.14 2.97 -17.87
C PRO A 217 -9.57 2.76 -17.35
N LYS A 218 -10.45 3.73 -17.64
CA LYS A 218 -11.90 3.60 -17.37
C LYS A 218 -12.56 2.61 -18.33
N ALA A 219 -12.15 2.62 -19.59
CA ALA A 219 -12.66 1.73 -20.62
C ALA A 219 -11.92 0.39 -20.57
N ARG A 220 -12.66 -0.70 -20.60
CA ARG A 220 -12.13 -2.06 -20.67
C ARG A 220 -11.35 -2.24 -21.97
N GLY A 221 -10.16 -2.82 -21.89
CA GLY A 221 -9.27 -3.00 -23.04
C GLY A 221 -8.47 -1.74 -23.42
N GLY A 222 -8.60 -0.65 -22.69
CA GLY A 222 -7.67 0.48 -22.79
C GLY A 222 -6.29 0.12 -22.21
N GLY A 223 -5.22 0.62 -22.85
CA GLY A 223 -3.87 0.39 -22.35
C GLY A 223 -3.65 1.06 -21.00
N VAL A 224 -2.92 0.40 -20.11
CA VAL A 224 -2.41 1.01 -18.87
C VAL A 224 -1.32 2.01 -19.21
N LYS A 225 -1.21 3.06 -18.41
CA LYS A 225 -0.10 4.03 -18.52
C LYS A 225 0.70 4.03 -17.24
N LEU A 226 2.01 3.98 -17.36
CA LEU A 226 2.94 4.12 -16.26
C LEU A 226 3.65 5.46 -16.40
N ILE A 227 3.60 6.28 -15.36
CA ILE A 227 4.09 7.66 -15.37
C ILE A 227 5.10 7.82 -14.24
N ASP A 228 6.32 8.21 -14.57
CA ASP A 228 7.35 8.55 -13.60
C ASP A 228 7.04 9.91 -12.94
N ILE A 229 7.26 10.02 -11.64
CA ILE A 229 7.13 11.25 -10.87
C ILE A 229 8.52 11.81 -10.57
N ASP A 230 9.08 12.49 -11.53
CA ASP A 230 10.42 13.09 -11.44
C ASP A 230 10.39 14.44 -10.71
N LEU A 231 10.06 14.38 -9.42
CA LEU A 231 10.04 15.53 -8.52
C LEU A 231 10.98 15.27 -7.33
N PRO A 232 11.84 16.25 -6.96
CA PRO A 232 12.72 16.09 -5.81
C PRO A 232 11.92 15.94 -4.51
N ARG A 233 12.48 15.21 -3.55
CA ARG A 233 11.89 15.01 -2.21
C ARG A 233 12.64 15.85 -1.16
N PRO A 234 11.99 16.44 -0.16
CA PRO A 234 10.55 16.41 0.08
C PRO A 234 9.76 17.19 -0.98
N ARG A 235 8.59 16.68 -1.37
CA ARG A 235 7.73 17.31 -2.38
C ARG A 235 6.87 18.41 -1.77
N ASP A 236 6.93 19.59 -2.39
CA ASP A 236 6.09 20.74 -2.03
C ASP A 236 4.89 20.80 -2.99
N ARG A 237 3.67 20.66 -2.43
CA ARG A 237 2.41 20.69 -3.18
C ARG A 237 2.16 22.01 -3.89
N SER A 238 2.76 23.11 -3.40
CA SER A 238 2.65 24.46 -3.99
C SER A 238 3.67 24.71 -5.10
N ALA A 239 4.71 23.87 -5.20
CA ALA A 239 5.75 24.04 -6.21
C ALA A 239 5.21 23.88 -7.64
N SER A 240 5.68 24.71 -8.56
CA SER A 240 5.23 24.71 -9.97
C SER A 240 5.43 23.35 -10.66
N GLY A 241 6.43 22.57 -10.26
CA GLY A 241 6.67 21.22 -10.74
C GLY A 241 5.53 20.26 -10.33
N PHE A 242 5.11 20.33 -9.09
CA PHE A 242 4.00 19.53 -8.56
C PHE A 242 2.68 19.85 -9.27
N VAL A 243 2.38 21.15 -9.44
CA VAL A 243 1.17 21.61 -10.15
C VAL A 243 1.16 21.11 -11.60
N ARG A 244 2.28 21.22 -12.33
CA ARG A 244 2.38 20.69 -13.71
C ARG A 244 2.15 19.19 -13.77
N GLN A 245 2.73 18.44 -12.83
CA GLN A 245 2.55 16.98 -12.78
C GLN A 245 1.10 16.59 -12.49
N ARG A 246 0.43 17.33 -11.59
CA ARG A 246 -0.99 17.17 -11.30
C ARG A 246 -1.86 17.40 -12.54
N GLU A 247 -1.62 18.51 -13.25
CA GLU A 247 -2.35 18.81 -14.48
C GLU A 247 -2.12 17.74 -15.56
N ALA A 248 -0.90 17.25 -15.69
CA ALA A 248 -0.58 16.17 -16.64
C ALA A 248 -1.37 14.89 -16.31
N LEU A 249 -1.40 14.48 -15.04
CA LEU A 249 -2.19 13.32 -14.60
C LEU A 249 -3.69 13.55 -14.76
N LEU A 250 -4.23 14.75 -14.46
CA LEU A 250 -5.65 15.05 -14.65
C LEU A 250 -6.09 14.89 -16.10
N ARG A 251 -5.25 15.29 -17.07
CA ARG A 251 -5.53 15.10 -18.51
C ARG A 251 -5.68 13.63 -18.90
N GLU A 252 -4.94 12.71 -18.24
CA GLU A 252 -5.08 11.27 -18.47
C GLU A 252 -6.48 10.76 -18.09
N PHE A 253 -7.17 11.47 -17.20
CA PHE A 253 -8.56 11.18 -16.81
C PHE A 253 -9.59 11.96 -17.62
N GLY A 254 -9.17 12.79 -18.61
CA GLY A 254 -10.05 13.67 -19.37
C GLY A 254 -10.64 14.82 -18.55
N LEU A 255 -9.94 15.19 -17.46
CA LEU A 255 -10.30 16.33 -16.60
C LEU A 255 -9.38 17.53 -16.95
N HIS A 256 -10.00 18.71 -17.14
CA HIS A 256 -9.32 19.95 -17.48
C HIS A 256 -9.46 20.98 -16.37
#